data_17c10eb2b676b27bd6125e197de8d6bd
#
_entry.id   17c10eb2b676b27bd6125e197de8d6bd
#
_cell.length_a   1.000
_cell.length_b   1.000
_cell.length_c   1.000
_cell.angle_alpha   90.00
_cell.angle_beta   90.00
_cell.angle_gamma   90.00
#
_symmetry.space_group_name_H-M   'P 1'
#
loop_
_entity.id
_entity.type
_entity.pdbx_description
1 polymer ?
#
loop_
_entity_poly.entity_id
_entity_poly.type
_entity_poly.pdbx_seq_one_letter_code
_entity_poly.pdbx_strand_id
1 'polypeptide(L)'
;MKKIVIIGGFGFLGKNLQNVFLNTNYEIHCISRRNGYDLHEKTKIKDFLKEINPDYIINCVAHTGSLEYVNKHNADIITDNLLMGINFWEILKDLKYNGVVINPISNCTYPGSADIQSENEWFNGNVHPSIISYGTAKKTLFMLNKCYEQQYNIKTINIILPNQYGELDYDDVSRVHALNGIVIRMLNTIKEGKKEFTVWGTGTPIREWGYMPDTARFIKFLIDEKITDLPNPINVGTGKGYTMNEIGNMIKENLNHDINIQNDISKLDGDPKKLLDVNLFKNTFPNFEFTDIKEGIKNTINYYKDRI
;
A
#
# COMPACT_ATOMS: atom_id res chain seq x y z
N MET A 1 19.07 -18.52 11.37
CA MET A 1 17.79 -17.77 11.36
C MET A 1 17.87 -16.79 10.20
N LYS A 2 16.86 -16.69 9.34
CA LYS A 2 16.88 -15.71 8.24
C LYS A 2 16.56 -14.32 8.75
N LYS A 3 17.26 -13.33 8.20
CA LYS A 3 17.15 -11.93 8.60
C LYS A 3 16.31 -11.15 7.59
N ILE A 4 15.34 -10.39 8.09
CA ILE A 4 14.44 -9.57 7.29
C ILE A 4 14.57 -8.12 7.76
N VAL A 5 14.86 -7.20 6.85
CA VAL A 5 14.81 -5.76 7.12
C VAL A 5 13.54 -5.17 6.49
N ILE A 6 12.73 -4.51 7.31
CA ILE A 6 11.54 -3.77 6.87
C ILE A 6 11.88 -2.27 6.90
N ILE A 7 12.11 -1.70 5.71
CA ILE A 7 12.32 -0.26 5.57
C ILE A 7 10.95 0.43 5.51
N GLY A 8 10.72 1.41 6.37
CA GLY A 8 9.38 1.95 6.62
C GLY A 8 8.58 1.10 7.62
N GLY A 9 9.27 0.35 8.49
CA GLY A 9 8.70 -0.63 9.41
C GLY A 9 7.61 -0.07 10.34
N PHE A 10 7.59 1.22 10.63
CA PHE A 10 6.57 1.85 11.49
C PHE A 10 5.42 2.52 10.72
N GLY A 11 5.35 2.33 9.40
CA GLY A 11 4.22 2.69 8.55
C GLY A 11 3.10 1.65 8.60
N PHE A 12 2.04 1.85 7.82
CA PHE A 12 0.85 1.00 7.80
C PHE A 12 1.20 -0.46 7.45
N LEU A 13 1.80 -0.71 6.29
CA LEU A 13 2.23 -2.06 5.92
C LEU A 13 3.32 -2.60 6.87
N GLY A 14 4.29 -1.76 7.25
CA GLY A 14 5.38 -2.20 8.13
C GLY A 14 4.91 -2.73 9.48
N LYS A 15 3.92 -2.10 10.12
CA LYS A 15 3.31 -2.58 11.36
C LYS A 15 2.57 -3.91 11.18
N ASN A 16 1.83 -4.06 10.07
CA ASN A 16 1.15 -5.30 9.73
C ASN A 16 2.14 -6.44 9.46
N LEU A 17 3.26 -6.14 8.80
CA LEU A 17 4.36 -7.10 8.64
C LEU A 17 4.96 -7.53 9.97
N GLN A 18 5.21 -6.60 10.89
CA GLN A 18 5.68 -6.95 12.23
C GLN A 18 4.73 -7.94 12.90
N ASN A 19 3.41 -7.73 12.80
CA ASN A 19 2.42 -8.63 13.39
C ASN A 19 2.48 -10.06 12.82
N VAL A 20 2.56 -10.22 11.50
CA VAL A 20 2.58 -11.56 10.89
C VAL A 20 3.90 -12.29 11.11
N PHE A 21 4.97 -11.58 11.46
CA PHE A 21 6.26 -12.18 11.83
C PHE A 21 6.45 -12.39 13.33
N LEU A 22 5.48 -11.97 14.18
CA LEU A 22 5.52 -12.28 15.61
C LEU A 22 5.58 -13.81 15.84
N ASN A 23 6.41 -14.21 16.78
CA ASN A 23 6.58 -15.63 17.18
C ASN A 23 6.99 -16.57 16.03
N THR A 24 7.70 -16.05 15.04
CA THR A 24 8.29 -16.82 13.94
C THR A 24 9.80 -16.99 14.13
N ASN A 25 10.40 -17.89 13.34
CA ASN A 25 11.85 -18.12 13.34
C ASN A 25 12.61 -17.14 12.41
N TYR A 26 12.13 -15.90 12.29
CA TYR A 26 12.81 -14.83 11.55
C TYR A 26 13.38 -13.80 12.51
N GLU A 27 14.53 -13.24 12.15
CA GLU A 27 15.09 -12.08 12.82
C GLU A 27 14.63 -10.81 12.08
N ILE A 28 13.77 -10.03 12.70
CA ILE A 28 13.11 -8.88 12.08
C ILE A 28 13.74 -7.58 12.56
N HIS A 29 14.19 -6.77 11.61
CA HIS A 29 14.74 -5.44 11.86
C HIS A 29 13.87 -4.38 11.17
N CYS A 30 13.31 -3.45 11.94
CA CYS A 30 12.48 -2.37 11.42
C CYS A 30 13.23 -1.04 11.47
N ILE A 31 13.35 -0.38 10.32
CA ILE A 31 13.95 0.96 10.20
C ILE A 31 13.01 1.97 9.57
N SER A 32 13.08 3.20 10.02
CA SER A 32 12.39 4.36 9.45
C SER A 32 12.95 5.66 10.03
N ARG A 33 12.46 6.80 9.56
CA ARG A 33 12.76 8.11 10.14
C ARG A 33 12.45 8.20 11.65
N ARG A 34 11.45 7.43 12.14
CA ARG A 34 11.07 7.44 13.57
C ARG A 34 12.18 6.94 14.51
N ASN A 35 13.02 6.04 14.03
CA ASN A 35 14.17 5.53 14.78
C ASN A 35 15.51 5.97 14.15
N GLY A 36 15.47 7.08 13.41
CA GLY A 36 16.66 7.79 12.95
C GLY A 36 17.29 7.20 11.67
N TYR A 37 16.55 6.42 10.87
CA TYR A 37 16.99 5.93 9.57
C TYR A 37 16.20 6.61 8.45
N ASP A 38 16.85 7.55 7.75
CA ASP A 38 16.27 8.27 6.62
C ASP A 38 16.99 7.86 5.32
N LEU A 39 16.21 7.48 4.30
CA LEU A 39 16.77 7.15 2.98
C LEU A 39 17.41 8.36 2.27
N HIS A 40 17.22 9.59 2.76
CA HIS A 40 18.01 10.74 2.32
C HIS A 40 19.45 10.70 2.84
N GLU A 41 19.72 9.97 3.94
CA GLU A 41 21.03 9.80 4.57
C GLU A 41 21.60 8.41 4.29
N LYS A 42 22.16 8.22 3.07
CA LYS A 42 22.62 6.89 2.58
C LYS A 42 23.56 6.17 3.52
N THR A 43 24.53 6.87 4.12
CA THR A 43 25.61 6.25 4.89
C THR A 43 25.10 5.40 6.04
N LYS A 44 24.21 5.95 6.85
CA LYS A 44 23.67 5.27 8.04
C LYS A 44 22.90 4.00 7.68
N ILE A 45 22.11 4.05 6.61
CA ILE A 45 21.35 2.88 6.15
C ILE A 45 22.29 1.84 5.52
N LYS A 46 23.29 2.28 4.75
CA LYS A 46 24.30 1.40 4.18
C LYS A 46 25.06 0.63 5.25
N ASP A 47 25.52 1.33 6.30
CA ASP A 47 26.25 0.71 7.40
C ASP A 47 25.38 -0.28 8.16
N PHE A 48 24.12 0.08 8.44
CA PHE A 48 23.14 -0.81 9.08
C PHE A 48 22.90 -2.08 8.21
N LEU A 49 22.62 -1.93 6.93
CA LEU A 49 22.36 -3.07 6.04
C LEU A 49 23.61 -3.95 5.89
N LYS A 50 24.80 -3.36 5.90
CA LYS A 50 26.08 -4.10 5.88
C LYS A 50 26.27 -4.94 7.16
N GLU A 51 25.95 -4.38 8.32
CA GLU A 51 26.04 -5.07 9.62
C GLU A 51 25.03 -6.23 9.71
N ILE A 52 23.77 -5.97 9.37
CA ILE A 52 22.70 -6.97 9.44
C ILE A 52 22.89 -8.06 8.36
N ASN A 53 23.28 -7.69 7.15
CA ASN A 53 23.38 -8.56 5.97
C ASN A 53 22.10 -9.39 5.77
N PRO A 54 20.94 -8.74 5.49
CA PRO A 54 19.63 -9.40 5.48
C PRO A 54 19.45 -10.34 4.28
N ASP A 55 18.70 -11.44 4.49
CA ASP A 55 18.26 -12.32 3.41
C ASP A 55 17.15 -11.67 2.56
N TYR A 56 16.29 -10.88 3.22
CA TYR A 56 15.18 -10.17 2.58
C TYR A 56 15.13 -8.72 3.03
N ILE A 57 14.82 -7.83 2.09
CA ILE A 57 14.47 -6.44 2.38
C ILE A 57 13.05 -6.18 1.87
N ILE A 58 12.15 -5.70 2.73
CA ILE A 58 10.81 -5.27 2.33
C ILE A 58 10.78 -3.75 2.35
N ASN A 59 10.61 -3.14 1.16
CA ASN A 59 10.65 -1.69 1.01
C ASN A 59 9.26 -1.07 1.08
N CYS A 60 8.82 -0.72 2.30
CA CYS A 60 7.52 -0.11 2.56
C CYS A 60 7.55 1.42 2.55
N VAL A 61 8.62 2.05 2.06
CA VAL A 61 8.76 3.50 2.11
C VAL A 61 7.96 4.18 1.00
N ALA A 62 7.18 5.16 1.41
CA ALA A 62 6.52 6.08 0.50
C ALA A 62 6.21 7.42 1.19
N HIS A 63 6.40 8.52 0.47
CA HIS A 63 5.79 9.79 0.80
C HIS A 63 4.45 9.86 0.06
N THR A 64 3.36 9.71 0.81
CA THR A 64 1.99 9.71 0.29
C THR A 64 1.02 10.21 1.37
N GLY A 65 -0.24 10.37 1.02
CA GLY A 65 -1.30 10.81 1.91
C GLY A 65 -2.66 10.76 1.22
N SER A 66 -3.64 11.49 1.77
CA SER A 66 -4.95 11.65 1.13
C SER A 66 -4.83 12.27 -0.27
N LEU A 67 -5.87 12.12 -1.10
CA LEU A 67 -5.91 12.72 -2.45
C LEU A 67 -5.67 14.23 -2.41
N GLU A 68 -6.26 14.92 -1.43
CA GLU A 68 -6.09 16.35 -1.22
C GLU A 68 -4.64 16.69 -0.85
N TYR A 69 -4.03 15.91 0.05
CA TYR A 69 -2.63 16.08 0.44
C TYR A 69 -1.70 15.91 -0.77
N VAL A 70 -1.89 14.84 -1.55
CA VAL A 70 -1.07 14.55 -2.74
C VAL A 70 -1.14 15.70 -3.75
N ASN A 71 -2.35 16.22 -4.02
CA ASN A 71 -2.52 17.35 -4.97
C ASN A 71 -1.88 18.65 -4.47
N LYS A 72 -1.89 18.90 -3.17
CA LYS A 72 -1.28 20.09 -2.57
C LYS A 72 0.25 20.03 -2.55
N HIS A 73 0.84 18.84 -2.48
CA HIS A 73 2.29 18.61 -2.31
C HIS A 73 2.92 17.85 -3.49
N ASN A 74 2.43 18.08 -4.71
CA ASN A 74 2.85 17.30 -5.89
C ASN A 74 4.38 17.29 -6.11
N ALA A 75 5.05 18.45 -6.03
CA ALA A 75 6.49 18.54 -6.24
C ALA A 75 7.28 17.83 -5.14
N ASP A 76 6.89 18.01 -3.89
CA ASP A 76 7.55 17.38 -2.75
C ASP A 76 7.41 15.86 -2.81
N ILE A 77 6.22 15.35 -3.14
CA ILE A 77 5.92 13.92 -3.21
C ILE A 77 6.75 13.23 -4.30
N ILE A 78 6.81 13.80 -5.51
CA ILE A 78 7.58 13.18 -6.58
C ILE A 78 9.08 13.21 -6.25
N THR A 79 9.58 14.35 -5.77
CA THR A 79 11.00 14.53 -5.42
C THR A 79 11.42 13.57 -4.29
N ASP A 80 10.70 13.55 -3.18
CA ASP A 80 11.01 12.68 -2.04
C ASP A 80 11.02 11.21 -2.42
N ASN A 81 9.97 10.73 -3.11
CA ASN A 81 9.91 9.32 -3.49
C ASN A 81 11.05 8.94 -4.44
N LEU A 82 11.40 9.80 -5.42
CA LEU A 82 12.50 9.53 -6.33
C LEU A 82 13.84 9.53 -5.60
N LEU A 83 14.13 10.51 -4.75
CA LEU A 83 15.38 10.57 -3.98
C LEU A 83 15.54 9.35 -3.06
N MET A 84 14.51 9.02 -2.30
CA MET A 84 14.52 7.84 -1.43
C MET A 84 14.75 6.54 -2.22
N GLY A 85 14.09 6.40 -3.36
CA GLY A 85 14.23 5.21 -4.20
C GLY A 85 15.59 5.11 -4.86
N ILE A 86 16.13 6.20 -5.43
CA ILE A 86 17.46 6.24 -6.03
C ILE A 86 18.51 5.87 -4.97
N ASN A 87 18.47 6.51 -3.80
CA ASN A 87 19.39 6.23 -2.72
C ASN A 87 19.32 4.77 -2.27
N PHE A 88 18.13 4.20 -2.17
CA PHE A 88 17.94 2.79 -1.82
C PHE A 88 18.66 1.85 -2.80
N TRP A 89 18.45 2.03 -4.11
CA TRP A 89 19.10 1.18 -5.10
C TRP A 89 20.61 1.37 -5.17
N GLU A 90 21.10 2.60 -5.01
CA GLU A 90 22.56 2.85 -4.93
C GLU A 90 23.21 2.17 -3.72
N ILE A 91 22.53 2.17 -2.56
CA ILE A 91 23.01 1.44 -1.38
C ILE A 91 23.13 -0.06 -1.67
N LEU A 92 22.11 -0.67 -2.28
CA LEU A 92 22.12 -2.09 -2.60
C LEU A 92 23.22 -2.47 -3.61
N LYS A 93 23.43 -1.63 -4.64
CA LYS A 93 24.53 -1.76 -5.58
C LYS A 93 25.89 -1.72 -4.87
N ASP A 94 26.11 -0.72 -4.02
CA ASP A 94 27.37 -0.54 -3.31
C ASP A 94 27.68 -1.70 -2.35
N LEU A 95 26.64 -2.29 -1.74
CA LEU A 95 26.76 -3.47 -0.88
C LEU A 95 26.89 -4.77 -1.66
N LYS A 96 26.74 -4.74 -2.99
CA LYS A 96 26.62 -5.95 -3.83
C LYS A 96 25.57 -6.91 -3.25
N TYR A 97 24.41 -6.33 -2.87
CA TYR A 97 23.36 -7.07 -2.19
C TYR A 97 22.90 -8.27 -3.01
N ASN A 98 22.88 -9.43 -2.39
CA ASN A 98 22.57 -10.72 -3.03
C ASN A 98 21.31 -11.41 -2.47
N GLY A 99 20.61 -10.78 -1.54
CA GLY A 99 19.31 -11.23 -1.04
C GLY A 99 18.16 -10.84 -1.97
N VAL A 100 16.95 -10.89 -1.46
CA VAL A 100 15.72 -10.59 -2.21
C VAL A 100 15.09 -9.29 -1.71
N VAL A 101 14.72 -8.40 -2.64
CA VAL A 101 13.97 -7.17 -2.34
C VAL A 101 12.51 -7.37 -2.70
N ILE A 102 11.59 -7.15 -1.76
CA ILE A 102 10.14 -7.15 -2.01
C ILE A 102 9.68 -5.70 -2.03
N ASN A 103 9.10 -5.29 -3.17
CA ASN A 103 8.61 -3.92 -3.39
C ASN A 103 7.10 -3.91 -3.56
N PRO A 104 6.33 -3.46 -2.56
CA PRO A 104 4.93 -3.10 -2.73
C PRO A 104 4.80 -1.83 -3.58
N ILE A 105 3.97 -1.91 -4.62
CA ILE A 105 3.69 -0.82 -5.55
C ILE A 105 2.19 -0.56 -5.54
N SER A 106 1.79 0.70 -5.59
CA SER A 106 0.36 1.05 -5.67
C SER A 106 -0.17 0.91 -7.09
N ASN A 107 -1.41 0.47 -7.24
CA ASN A 107 -2.14 0.49 -8.52
C ASN A 107 -2.36 1.91 -9.09
N CYS A 108 -2.02 2.95 -8.35
CA CYS A 108 -1.94 4.33 -8.85
C CYS A 108 -0.92 4.53 -9.99
N THR A 109 -0.07 3.54 -10.24
CA THR A 109 0.90 3.52 -11.34
C THR A 109 0.30 3.14 -12.69
N TYR A 110 -0.89 2.57 -12.72
CA TYR A 110 -1.59 2.24 -13.97
C TYR A 110 -2.06 3.48 -14.73
N PRO A 111 -2.29 3.36 -16.05
CA PRO A 111 -2.94 4.42 -16.82
C PRO A 111 -4.30 4.79 -16.22
N GLY A 112 -4.58 6.11 -16.12
CA GLY A 112 -5.87 6.60 -15.60
C GLY A 112 -7.06 6.34 -16.53
N SER A 113 -6.81 5.83 -17.74
CA SER A 113 -7.84 5.44 -18.71
C SER A 113 -8.13 3.94 -18.72
N ALA A 114 -7.45 3.16 -17.88
CA ALA A 114 -7.60 1.71 -17.86
C ALA A 114 -8.90 1.28 -17.14
N ASP A 115 -9.81 0.63 -17.83
CA ASP A 115 -11.03 0.04 -17.25
C ASP A 115 -10.70 -1.11 -16.29
N ILE A 116 -9.73 -1.94 -16.65
CA ILE A 116 -9.16 -3.01 -15.85
C ILE A 116 -7.63 -2.89 -15.94
N GLN A 117 -6.97 -2.90 -14.80
CA GLN A 117 -5.55 -2.67 -14.68
C GLN A 117 -4.79 -3.99 -14.83
N SER A 118 -4.32 -4.31 -16.04
CA SER A 118 -3.55 -5.52 -16.37
C SER A 118 -2.04 -5.20 -16.42
N GLU A 119 -1.21 -6.13 -15.95
CA GLU A 119 0.26 -5.97 -15.90
C GLU A 119 0.86 -5.68 -17.29
N ASN A 120 0.28 -6.24 -18.35
CA ASN A 120 0.73 -6.04 -19.72
C ASN A 120 0.47 -4.62 -20.24
N GLU A 121 -0.47 -3.90 -19.63
CA GLU A 121 -0.88 -2.56 -20.06
C GLU A 121 -0.31 -1.45 -19.16
N TRP A 122 0.51 -1.79 -18.22
CA TRP A 122 0.99 -0.83 -17.20
C TRP A 122 1.67 0.41 -17.80
N PHE A 123 2.34 0.27 -18.95
CA PHE A 123 3.03 1.38 -19.62
C PHE A 123 2.24 2.04 -20.74
N ASN A 124 1.01 1.59 -21.02
CA ASN A 124 0.21 2.05 -22.17
C ASN A 124 -0.45 3.42 -22.00
N GLY A 125 -0.02 4.24 -21.06
CA GLY A 125 -0.55 5.58 -20.87
C GLY A 125 -0.06 6.29 -19.62
N ASN A 126 -0.55 7.52 -19.44
CA ASN A 126 -0.22 8.34 -18.29
C ASN A 126 -1.05 7.93 -17.07
N VAL A 127 -0.45 8.08 -15.90
CA VAL A 127 -1.18 7.97 -14.63
C VAL A 127 -2.28 9.02 -14.56
N HIS A 128 -3.33 8.77 -13.77
CA HIS A 128 -4.42 9.72 -13.63
C HIS A 128 -3.93 11.07 -13.09
N PRO A 129 -4.37 12.23 -13.63
CA PRO A 129 -3.88 13.55 -13.23
C PRO A 129 -3.96 13.83 -11.72
N SER A 130 -5.00 13.32 -11.04
CA SER A 130 -5.18 13.54 -9.60
C SER A 130 -4.10 12.91 -8.71
N ILE A 131 -3.24 12.05 -9.25
CA ILE A 131 -2.17 11.35 -8.52
C ILE A 131 -0.86 11.37 -9.32
N ILE A 132 -0.69 12.34 -10.19
CA ILE A 132 0.41 12.40 -11.16
C ILE A 132 1.78 12.27 -10.49
N SER A 133 2.00 12.95 -9.37
CA SER A 133 3.28 12.95 -8.65
C SER A 133 3.64 11.58 -8.09
N TYR A 134 2.72 10.99 -7.32
CA TYR A 134 2.93 9.71 -6.67
C TYR A 134 2.99 8.55 -7.66
N GLY A 135 2.02 8.47 -8.57
CA GLY A 135 1.95 7.42 -9.57
C GLY A 135 3.16 7.42 -10.49
N THR A 136 3.56 8.60 -11.00
CA THR A 136 4.76 8.74 -11.85
C THR A 136 6.03 8.37 -11.09
N ALA A 137 6.21 8.82 -9.85
CA ALA A 137 7.38 8.47 -9.06
C ALA A 137 7.51 6.95 -8.89
N LYS A 138 6.42 6.27 -8.49
CA LYS A 138 6.43 4.81 -8.31
C LYS A 138 6.65 4.05 -9.62
N LYS A 139 6.09 4.52 -10.74
CA LYS A 139 6.31 3.95 -12.08
C LYS A 139 7.78 4.09 -12.51
N THR A 140 8.37 5.26 -12.29
CA THR A 140 9.79 5.52 -12.56
C THR A 140 10.70 4.65 -11.69
N LEU A 141 10.39 4.51 -10.40
CA LEU A 141 11.16 3.66 -9.49
C LEU A 141 11.09 2.18 -9.84
N PHE A 142 9.99 1.71 -10.42
CA PHE A 142 9.94 0.36 -10.94
C PHE A 142 10.88 0.18 -12.14
N MET A 143 10.94 1.15 -13.07
CA MET A 143 11.90 1.08 -14.18
C MET A 143 13.35 1.14 -13.69
N LEU A 144 13.62 1.98 -12.71
CA LEU A 144 14.92 2.03 -12.04
C LEU A 144 15.28 0.66 -11.45
N ASN A 145 14.35 0.03 -10.73
CA ASN A 145 14.49 -1.33 -10.21
C ASN A 145 14.89 -2.32 -11.33
N LYS A 146 14.16 -2.34 -12.44
CA LYS A 146 14.46 -3.23 -13.58
C LYS A 146 15.87 -3.02 -14.12
N CYS A 147 16.34 -1.78 -14.21
CA CYS A 147 17.72 -1.48 -14.62
C CYS A 147 18.75 -2.04 -13.62
N TYR A 148 18.49 -1.90 -12.31
CA TYR A 148 19.40 -2.43 -11.28
C TYR A 148 19.37 -3.97 -11.23
N GLU A 149 18.20 -4.58 -11.44
CA GLU A 149 18.05 -6.03 -11.56
C GLU A 149 18.91 -6.57 -12.73
N GLN A 150 18.80 -5.96 -13.91
CA GLN A 150 19.53 -6.36 -15.10
C GLN A 150 21.04 -6.14 -14.98
N GLN A 151 21.46 -4.99 -14.46
CA GLN A 151 22.88 -4.60 -14.46
C GLN A 151 23.64 -5.19 -13.28
N TYR A 152 23.01 -5.34 -12.12
CA TYR A 152 23.66 -5.74 -10.87
C TYR A 152 23.16 -7.06 -10.31
N ASN A 153 22.25 -7.75 -11.02
CA ASN A 153 21.66 -9.04 -10.62
C ASN A 153 21.00 -9.02 -9.23
N ILE A 154 20.39 -7.88 -8.85
CA ILE A 154 19.66 -7.76 -7.59
C ILE A 154 18.29 -8.42 -7.79
N LYS A 155 17.97 -9.46 -7.01
CA LYS A 155 16.67 -10.15 -7.11
C LYS A 155 15.54 -9.30 -6.53
N THR A 156 14.44 -9.15 -7.28
CA THR A 156 13.30 -8.35 -6.85
C THR A 156 11.97 -9.06 -7.08
N ILE A 157 11.03 -8.79 -6.18
CA ILE A 157 9.62 -9.16 -6.30
C ILE A 157 8.81 -7.87 -6.22
N ASN A 158 8.11 -7.52 -7.29
CA ASN A 158 7.28 -6.32 -7.34
C ASN A 158 5.82 -6.74 -7.33
N ILE A 159 5.10 -6.38 -6.26
CA ILE A 159 3.68 -6.67 -6.09
C ILE A 159 2.86 -5.37 -6.23
N ILE A 160 1.89 -5.36 -7.13
CA ILE A 160 1.00 -4.22 -7.32
C ILE A 160 -0.25 -4.42 -6.47
N LEU A 161 -0.50 -3.45 -5.59
CA LEU A 161 -1.55 -3.52 -4.58
C LEU A 161 -2.70 -2.57 -4.92
N PRO A 162 -3.96 -2.95 -4.69
CA PRO A 162 -5.11 -2.06 -4.76
C PRO A 162 -5.10 -1.04 -3.61
N ASN A 163 -6.15 -0.23 -3.48
CA ASN A 163 -6.29 0.65 -2.34
C ASN A 163 -6.32 -0.15 -1.04
N GLN A 164 -5.48 0.20 -0.09
CA GLN A 164 -5.32 -0.56 1.14
C GLN A 164 -6.21 -0.03 2.27
N TYR A 165 -6.68 -0.93 3.15
CA TYR A 165 -7.43 -0.62 4.36
C TYR A 165 -7.13 -1.65 5.46
N GLY A 166 -7.52 -1.39 6.68
CA GLY A 166 -7.35 -2.32 7.82
C GLY A 166 -6.78 -1.64 9.06
N GLU A 167 -6.40 -2.44 10.02
CA GLU A 167 -5.85 -2.03 11.31
C GLU A 167 -4.43 -1.49 11.18
N LEU A 168 -4.00 -0.70 12.17
CA LEU A 168 -2.65 -0.14 12.31
C LEU A 168 -2.29 0.99 11.32
N ASP A 169 -3.26 1.52 10.59
CA ASP A 169 -3.06 2.73 9.80
C ASP A 169 -2.93 3.97 10.71
N TYR A 170 -2.85 5.14 10.12
CA TYR A 170 -2.83 6.41 10.85
C TYR A 170 -4.20 6.71 11.46
N ASP A 171 -4.21 7.38 12.61
CA ASP A 171 -5.43 7.91 13.23
C ASP A 171 -5.76 9.32 12.71
N ASP A 172 -4.79 9.98 12.06
CA ASP A 172 -4.94 11.31 11.46
C ASP A 172 -5.66 11.23 10.12
N VAL A 173 -6.84 11.85 10.02
CA VAL A 173 -7.71 11.85 8.83
C VAL A 173 -7.02 12.44 7.59
N SER A 174 -6.02 13.32 7.76
CA SER A 174 -5.26 13.90 6.64
C SER A 174 -4.30 12.89 5.98
N ARG A 175 -3.92 11.85 6.70
CA ARG A 175 -2.89 10.86 6.29
C ARG A 175 -3.43 9.45 6.10
N VAL A 176 -4.56 9.14 6.72
CA VAL A 176 -5.18 7.81 6.71
C VAL A 176 -5.67 7.44 5.30
N HIS A 177 -5.68 6.16 5.00
CA HIS A 177 -6.22 5.65 3.74
C HIS A 177 -7.75 5.81 3.68
N ALA A 178 -8.28 5.89 2.45
CA ALA A 178 -9.65 6.38 2.21
C ALA A 178 -10.74 5.60 2.98
N LEU A 179 -10.73 4.26 2.95
CA LEU A 179 -11.73 3.46 3.65
C LEU A 179 -11.63 3.65 5.16
N ASN A 180 -10.42 3.60 5.72
CA ASN A 180 -10.18 3.85 7.14
C ASN A 180 -10.65 5.26 7.54
N GLY A 181 -10.41 6.26 6.67
CA GLY A 181 -10.91 7.61 6.86
C GLY A 181 -12.45 7.71 6.91
N ILE A 182 -13.16 6.89 6.12
CA ILE A 182 -14.62 6.79 6.20
C ILE A 182 -15.03 6.18 7.55
N VAL A 183 -14.38 5.09 7.97
CA VAL A 183 -14.65 4.46 9.28
C VAL A 183 -14.45 5.45 10.42
N ILE A 184 -13.32 6.13 10.48
CA ILE A 184 -12.99 7.11 11.54
C ILE A 184 -14.02 8.24 11.57
N ARG A 185 -14.33 8.84 10.42
CA ARG A 185 -15.29 9.94 10.34
C ARG A 185 -16.70 9.49 10.72
N MET A 186 -17.13 8.27 10.33
CA MET A 186 -18.44 7.75 10.68
C MET A 186 -18.54 7.43 12.17
N LEU A 187 -17.51 6.88 12.80
CA LEU A 187 -17.42 6.69 14.25
C LEU A 187 -17.55 8.03 15.00
N ASN A 188 -16.83 9.06 14.56
CA ASN A 188 -16.92 10.40 15.14
C ASN A 188 -18.33 11.00 14.97
N THR A 189 -18.97 10.82 13.81
CA THR A 189 -20.35 11.26 13.56
C THR A 189 -21.33 10.65 14.57
N ILE A 190 -21.19 9.36 14.86
CA ILE A 190 -21.99 8.65 15.85
C ILE A 190 -21.73 9.19 17.27
N LYS A 191 -20.45 9.33 17.63
CA LYS A 191 -20.05 9.83 18.95
C LYS A 191 -20.58 11.25 19.22
N GLU A 192 -20.67 12.08 18.18
CA GLU A 192 -21.26 13.41 18.23
C GLU A 192 -22.79 13.42 18.22
N GLY A 193 -23.44 12.26 18.15
CA GLY A 193 -24.91 12.13 18.11
C GLY A 193 -25.54 12.60 16.80
N LYS A 194 -24.76 12.78 15.74
CA LYS A 194 -25.24 13.20 14.42
C LYS A 194 -25.86 12.02 13.68
N LYS A 195 -26.90 12.31 12.88
CA LYS A 195 -27.61 11.31 12.06
C LYS A 195 -27.27 11.40 10.57
N GLU A 196 -26.39 12.29 10.18
CA GLU A 196 -25.98 12.50 8.80
C GLU A 196 -24.47 12.31 8.66
N PHE A 197 -24.09 11.51 7.69
CA PHE A 197 -22.71 11.26 7.33
C PHE A 197 -22.46 11.61 5.86
N THR A 198 -21.34 12.26 5.57
CA THR A 198 -21.02 12.71 4.23
C THR A 198 -19.88 11.88 3.64
N VAL A 199 -20.15 11.21 2.51
CA VAL A 199 -19.15 10.62 1.62
C VAL A 199 -18.66 11.72 0.66
N TRP A 200 -17.35 11.86 0.53
CA TRP A 200 -16.76 12.85 -0.37
C TRP A 200 -16.90 12.45 -1.82
N GLY A 201 -17.16 13.43 -2.70
CA GLY A 201 -17.40 13.23 -4.12
C GLY A 201 -18.80 12.71 -4.42
N THR A 202 -18.99 12.18 -5.63
CA THR A 202 -20.27 11.62 -6.07
C THR A 202 -20.61 10.28 -5.43
N GLY A 203 -19.61 9.61 -4.84
CA GLY A 203 -19.74 8.26 -4.28
C GLY A 203 -19.78 7.15 -5.33
N THR A 204 -19.71 7.47 -6.62
CA THR A 204 -19.78 6.51 -7.74
C THR A 204 -18.46 5.88 -8.14
N PRO A 205 -17.26 6.47 -7.89
CA PRO A 205 -16.01 5.86 -8.28
C PRO A 205 -15.82 4.46 -7.68
N ILE A 206 -15.39 3.53 -8.54
CA ILE A 206 -15.17 2.14 -8.17
C ILE A 206 -13.72 1.94 -7.74
N ARG A 207 -13.53 1.31 -6.60
CA ARG A 207 -12.22 0.95 -6.06
C ARG A 207 -12.18 -0.51 -5.67
N GLU A 208 -11.07 -1.15 -5.98
CA GLU A 208 -10.70 -2.39 -5.31
C GLU A 208 -10.02 -2.08 -3.98
N TRP A 209 -10.34 -2.88 -2.96
CA TRP A 209 -9.86 -2.70 -1.60
C TRP A 209 -9.10 -3.92 -1.13
N GLY A 210 -7.81 -3.74 -0.83
CA GLY A 210 -6.94 -4.75 -0.25
C GLY A 210 -6.89 -4.61 1.26
N TYR A 211 -7.16 -5.69 1.96
CA TYR A 211 -7.02 -5.75 3.42
C TYR A 211 -5.52 -5.85 3.78
N MET A 212 -4.98 -4.87 4.49
CA MET A 212 -3.54 -4.77 4.75
C MET A 212 -2.96 -6.00 5.49
N PRO A 213 -3.65 -6.62 6.45
CA PRO A 213 -3.20 -7.89 7.02
C PRO A 213 -3.04 -9.01 5.98
N ASP A 214 -3.87 -9.07 4.95
CA ASP A 214 -3.72 -10.05 3.86
C ASP A 214 -2.49 -9.77 3.00
N THR A 215 -2.22 -8.50 2.71
CA THR A 215 -0.98 -8.09 2.03
C THR A 215 0.25 -8.53 2.83
N ALA A 216 0.23 -8.33 4.15
CA ALA A 216 1.32 -8.78 5.02
C ALA A 216 1.44 -10.31 5.06
N ARG A 217 0.31 -11.05 5.13
CA ARG A 217 0.27 -12.52 5.04
C ARG A 217 0.84 -13.02 3.71
N PHE A 218 0.50 -12.36 2.60
CA PHE A 218 1.00 -12.73 1.29
C PHE A 218 2.52 -12.55 1.19
N ILE A 219 3.05 -11.42 1.66
CA ILE A 219 4.50 -11.19 1.70
C ILE A 219 5.20 -12.24 2.56
N LYS A 220 4.63 -12.57 3.73
CA LYS A 220 5.15 -13.64 4.59
C LYS A 220 5.12 -14.99 3.87
N PHE A 221 4.03 -15.31 3.18
CA PHE A 221 3.89 -16.54 2.39
C PHE A 221 5.00 -16.66 1.32
N LEU A 222 5.29 -15.58 0.59
CA LEU A 222 6.40 -15.57 -0.39
C LEU A 222 7.75 -15.91 0.25
N ILE A 223 7.99 -15.42 1.47
CA ILE A 223 9.24 -15.66 2.21
C ILE A 223 9.29 -17.09 2.77
N ASP A 224 8.18 -17.57 3.34
CA ASP A 224 8.08 -18.93 3.89
C ASP A 224 8.31 -20.00 2.82
N GLU A 225 7.67 -19.83 1.66
CA GLU A 225 7.78 -20.75 0.51
C GLU A 225 9.05 -20.51 -0.33
N LYS A 226 9.87 -19.50 0.05
CA LYS A 226 11.12 -19.14 -0.64
C LYS A 226 10.89 -18.82 -2.13
N ILE A 227 9.74 -18.23 -2.44
CA ILE A 227 9.40 -17.84 -3.80
C ILE A 227 10.22 -16.61 -4.18
N THR A 228 11.07 -16.76 -5.18
CA THR A 228 11.96 -15.67 -5.67
C THR A 228 11.83 -15.46 -7.17
N ASP A 229 11.11 -16.34 -7.86
CA ASP A 229 10.85 -16.27 -9.28
C ASP A 229 9.34 -16.18 -9.52
N LEU A 230 8.89 -15.02 -9.91
CA LEU A 230 7.50 -14.67 -10.16
C LEU A 230 7.37 -13.84 -11.43
N PRO A 231 6.18 -13.87 -12.09
CA PRO A 231 5.81 -12.78 -12.99
C PRO A 231 6.03 -11.44 -12.28
N ASN A 232 6.77 -10.54 -12.89
CA ASN A 232 7.29 -9.35 -12.22
C ASN A 232 7.13 -8.09 -13.11
N PRO A 233 6.13 -7.23 -12.81
CA PRO A 233 5.30 -7.20 -11.60
C PRO A 233 4.12 -8.18 -11.64
N ILE A 234 3.47 -8.38 -10.47
CA ILE A 234 2.23 -9.14 -10.36
C ILE A 234 1.19 -8.34 -9.55
N ASN A 235 -0.04 -8.30 -10.04
CA ASN A 235 -1.18 -7.74 -9.32
C ASN A 235 -1.60 -8.64 -8.18
N VAL A 236 -1.72 -8.09 -6.97
CA VAL A 236 -2.11 -8.83 -5.76
C VAL A 236 -3.39 -8.22 -5.20
N GLY A 237 -4.50 -8.87 -5.45
CA GLY A 237 -5.82 -8.38 -5.05
C GLY A 237 -6.93 -9.39 -5.28
N THR A 238 -8.14 -8.99 -4.98
CA THR A 238 -9.35 -9.84 -5.12
C THR A 238 -9.97 -9.78 -6.51
N GLY A 239 -9.72 -8.70 -7.27
CA GLY A 239 -10.40 -8.38 -8.53
C GLY A 239 -11.86 -7.97 -8.33
N LYS A 240 -12.27 -7.58 -7.11
CA LYS A 240 -13.63 -7.11 -6.79
C LYS A 240 -13.61 -5.62 -6.48
N GLY A 241 -14.42 -4.86 -7.22
CA GLY A 241 -14.57 -3.42 -7.04
C GLY A 241 -15.87 -3.06 -6.32
N TYR A 242 -15.81 -1.97 -5.55
CA TYR A 242 -16.96 -1.41 -4.84
C TYR A 242 -16.95 0.10 -5.01
N THR A 243 -18.12 0.70 -5.16
CA THR A 243 -18.30 2.14 -5.14
C THR A 243 -18.05 2.69 -3.74
N MET A 244 -17.73 3.98 -3.64
CA MET A 244 -17.55 4.63 -2.33
C MET A 244 -18.85 4.60 -1.51
N ASN A 245 -20.04 4.68 -2.17
CA ASN A 245 -21.32 4.57 -1.50
C ASN A 245 -21.59 3.15 -0.97
N GLU A 246 -21.24 2.10 -1.72
CA GLU A 246 -21.33 0.72 -1.22
C GLU A 246 -20.46 0.50 0.01
N ILE A 247 -19.22 1.03 0.01
CA ILE A 247 -18.34 0.98 1.18
C ILE A 247 -18.97 1.73 2.38
N GLY A 248 -19.50 2.93 2.16
CA GLY A 248 -20.18 3.69 3.19
C GLY A 248 -21.34 2.91 3.81
N ASN A 249 -22.16 2.25 2.98
CA ASN A 249 -23.27 1.43 3.43
C ASN A 249 -22.80 0.17 4.20
N MET A 250 -21.76 -0.52 3.73
CA MET A 250 -21.19 -1.67 4.45
C MET A 250 -20.66 -1.29 5.84
N ILE A 251 -20.04 -0.11 5.97
CA ILE A 251 -19.57 0.41 7.25
C ILE A 251 -20.78 0.73 8.16
N LYS A 252 -21.80 1.42 7.64
CA LYS A 252 -23.04 1.72 8.36
C LYS A 252 -23.71 0.45 8.89
N GLU A 253 -23.85 -0.58 8.04
CA GLU A 253 -24.43 -1.87 8.41
C GLU A 253 -23.68 -2.53 9.58
N ASN A 254 -22.35 -2.52 9.52
CA ASN A 254 -21.51 -3.08 10.60
C ASN A 254 -21.58 -2.30 11.91
N LEU A 255 -21.82 -1.00 11.84
CA LEU A 255 -21.98 -0.15 13.02
C LEU A 255 -23.36 -0.29 13.68
N ASN A 256 -24.34 -0.85 12.96
CA ASN A 256 -25.73 -0.99 13.40
C ASN A 256 -26.33 0.33 13.91
N HIS A 257 -26.05 1.43 13.19
CA HIS A 257 -26.53 2.77 13.51
C HIS A 257 -27.38 3.33 12.37
N ASP A 258 -28.48 4.04 12.73
CA ASP A 258 -29.31 4.73 11.76
C ASP A 258 -28.68 6.08 11.38
N ILE A 259 -27.81 6.03 10.35
CA ILE A 259 -27.15 7.19 9.77
C ILE A 259 -27.61 7.35 8.33
N ASN A 260 -28.00 8.57 7.97
CA ASN A 260 -28.26 8.94 6.58
C ASN A 260 -26.95 9.29 5.87
N ILE A 261 -26.64 8.61 4.77
CA ILE A 261 -25.44 8.86 3.97
C ILE A 261 -25.78 9.86 2.86
N GLN A 262 -25.03 10.95 2.80
CA GLN A 262 -25.12 11.99 1.77
C GLN A 262 -23.78 12.11 1.03
N ASN A 263 -23.80 12.73 -0.16
CA ASN A 263 -22.61 12.96 -0.98
C ASN A 263 -22.24 14.44 -1.00
N ASP A 264 -20.94 14.75 -0.79
CA ASP A 264 -20.39 16.10 -0.98
C ASP A 264 -19.70 16.18 -2.35
N ILE A 265 -20.46 16.60 -3.35
CA ILE A 265 -20.00 16.76 -4.74
C ILE A 265 -18.98 17.90 -4.93
N SER A 266 -18.72 18.71 -3.91
CA SER A 266 -17.66 19.74 -3.96
C SER A 266 -16.25 19.11 -3.82
N LYS A 267 -16.16 17.85 -3.38
CA LYS A 267 -14.93 17.10 -3.25
C LYS A 267 -14.61 16.30 -4.51
N LEU A 268 -13.31 16.10 -4.75
CA LEU A 268 -12.83 15.38 -5.92
C LEU A 268 -13.11 13.87 -5.82
N ASP A 269 -13.60 13.28 -6.90
CA ASP A 269 -13.78 11.84 -7.06
C ASP A 269 -12.45 11.10 -7.32
N GLY A 270 -11.52 11.75 -7.98
CA GLY A 270 -10.31 11.12 -8.51
C GLY A 270 -10.59 10.26 -9.75
N ASP A 271 -9.83 9.19 -9.91
CA ASP A 271 -9.98 8.23 -11.01
C ASP A 271 -11.35 7.54 -10.96
N PRO A 272 -12.11 7.42 -12.04
CA PRO A 272 -13.44 6.79 -12.04
C PRO A 272 -13.43 5.32 -11.63
N LYS A 273 -12.38 4.56 -12.02
CA LYS A 273 -12.32 3.12 -11.76
C LYS A 273 -10.88 2.64 -11.56
N LYS A 274 -10.67 1.89 -10.49
CA LYS A 274 -9.40 1.20 -10.21
C LYS A 274 -9.69 -0.23 -9.82
N LEU A 275 -9.50 -1.14 -10.77
CA LEU A 275 -9.75 -2.57 -10.59
C LEU A 275 -8.60 -3.35 -11.23
N LEU A 276 -7.97 -4.22 -10.47
CA LEU A 276 -6.87 -5.05 -10.95
C LEU A 276 -7.38 -6.25 -11.75
N ASP A 277 -6.72 -6.57 -12.85
CA ASP A 277 -6.78 -7.91 -13.42
C ASP A 277 -5.95 -8.84 -12.53
N VAL A 278 -6.61 -9.80 -11.93
CA VAL A 278 -5.98 -10.75 -11.00
C VAL A 278 -5.87 -12.17 -11.55
N ASN A 279 -6.05 -12.35 -12.86
CA ASN A 279 -5.97 -13.67 -13.47
C ASN A 279 -4.59 -14.29 -13.31
N LEU A 280 -3.53 -13.49 -13.51
CA LEU A 280 -2.15 -13.94 -13.32
C LEU A 280 -1.90 -14.38 -11.87
N PHE A 281 -2.37 -13.60 -10.90
CA PHE A 281 -2.28 -13.94 -9.47
C PHE A 281 -3.00 -15.26 -9.15
N LYS A 282 -4.25 -15.40 -9.57
CA LYS A 282 -5.06 -16.61 -9.30
C LYS A 282 -4.45 -17.86 -9.92
N ASN A 283 -3.86 -17.75 -11.10
CA ASN A 283 -3.18 -18.87 -11.75
C ASN A 283 -1.87 -19.23 -11.04
N THR A 284 -1.16 -18.24 -10.48
CA THR A 284 0.11 -18.46 -9.78
C THR A 284 -0.09 -18.93 -8.34
N PHE A 285 -1.12 -18.41 -7.66
CA PHE A 285 -1.42 -18.67 -6.25
C PHE A 285 -2.89 -19.09 -6.05
N PRO A 286 -3.33 -20.23 -6.62
CA PRO A 286 -4.74 -20.64 -6.61
C PRO A 286 -5.30 -20.89 -5.21
N ASN A 287 -4.45 -21.17 -4.22
CA ASN A 287 -4.84 -21.49 -2.84
C ASN A 287 -4.70 -20.29 -1.88
N PHE A 288 -4.29 -19.12 -2.37
CA PHE A 288 -4.21 -17.96 -1.48
C PHE A 288 -5.58 -17.29 -1.37
N GLU A 289 -6.13 -17.27 -0.16
CA GLU A 289 -7.44 -16.72 0.15
C GLU A 289 -7.30 -15.35 0.80
N PHE A 290 -8.07 -14.40 0.29
CA PHE A 290 -8.22 -13.06 0.88
C PHE A 290 -9.41 -13.03 1.86
N THR A 291 -9.27 -12.23 2.90
CA THR A 291 -10.35 -11.93 3.84
C THR A 291 -11.53 -11.29 3.11
N ASP A 292 -12.75 -11.73 3.43
CA ASP A 292 -13.96 -11.10 2.90
C ASP A 292 -14.03 -9.62 3.30
N ILE A 293 -14.48 -8.76 2.38
CA ILE A 293 -14.50 -7.30 2.61
C ILE A 293 -15.32 -6.90 3.84
N LYS A 294 -16.44 -7.59 4.10
CA LYS A 294 -17.30 -7.28 5.27
C LYS A 294 -16.59 -7.64 6.58
N GLU A 295 -15.87 -8.76 6.60
CA GLU A 295 -15.06 -9.14 7.75
C GLU A 295 -13.90 -8.16 7.97
N GLY A 296 -13.16 -7.81 6.93
CA GLY A 296 -12.09 -6.82 7.01
C GLY A 296 -12.58 -5.45 7.49
N ILE A 297 -13.75 -4.98 7.01
CA ILE A 297 -14.39 -3.74 7.49
C ILE A 297 -14.75 -3.87 8.98
N LYS A 298 -15.34 -4.97 9.41
CA LYS A 298 -15.69 -5.23 10.80
C LYS A 298 -14.44 -5.15 11.71
N ASN A 299 -13.35 -5.79 11.31
CA ASN A 299 -12.10 -5.76 12.05
C ASN A 299 -11.52 -4.35 12.13
N THR A 300 -11.56 -3.61 11.02
CA THR A 300 -11.13 -2.21 10.96
C THR A 300 -11.96 -1.32 11.88
N ILE A 301 -13.30 -1.48 11.90
CA ILE A 301 -14.19 -0.75 12.80
C ILE A 301 -13.84 -1.05 14.26
N ASN A 302 -13.68 -2.32 14.62
CA ASN A 302 -13.34 -2.73 15.99
C ASN A 302 -12.01 -2.10 16.43
N TYR A 303 -11.01 -2.09 15.54
CA TYR A 303 -9.72 -1.46 15.82
C TYR A 303 -9.84 0.03 16.15
N TYR A 304 -10.64 0.79 15.39
CA TYR A 304 -10.77 2.23 15.60
C TYR A 304 -11.78 2.60 16.73
N LYS A 305 -12.79 1.77 16.99
CA LYS A 305 -13.83 2.04 18.00
C LYS A 305 -13.26 2.28 19.39
N ASP A 306 -12.19 1.57 19.75
CA ASP A 306 -11.53 1.68 21.05
C ASP A 306 -10.49 2.81 21.10
N ARG A 307 -10.24 3.51 19.99
CA ARG A 307 -9.19 4.55 19.84
C ARG A 307 -9.76 5.95 19.59
N ILE A 308 -10.99 6.03 19.20
CA ILE A 308 -11.76 7.26 18.93
C ILE A 308 -12.85 7.41 19.98
#